data_b598cb95efcb5229c9c7537c7f33d509
#
_entry.id   b598cb95efcb5229c9c7537c7f33d509
#
_cell.length_a   1.000
_cell.length_b   1.000
_cell.length_c   1.000
_cell.angle_alpha   90.00
_cell.angle_beta   90.00
_cell.angle_gamma   90.00
#
_symmetry.space_group_name_H-M   'P 1'
#
loop_
_entity.id
_entity.type
_entity.pdbx_description
1 polymer ?
#
loop_
_entity_poly.entity_id
_entity_poly.type
_entity_poly.pdbx_seq_one_letter_code
_entity_poly.pdbx_strand_id
1 'polypeptide(L)'
;TAVCILCCLSLVAGGYFYLHRSLKPAEGQASEIPYSFSLPDNKGLLFDIAGNRTFVYLDFENERMNVIIPQAESFDPTDFGYSGDFELRGELPVLAALIDYAGGITLQENGEQTRYTGVQVTDMLSRSTDSEQLLRRIIPAILRSVAENGLEDEAFNYIIDKSDTDLTVPDCLAWRNYISRLCENGRIIN
;
A
#
# COMPACT_ATOMS: atom_id res chain seq x y z
N THR A 1 3.87 -13.33 52.34
CA THR A 1 4.35 -12.42 51.23
C THR A 1 5.55 -13.02 50.50
N ALA A 2 6.59 -13.59 51.18
CA ALA A 2 7.76 -14.16 50.53
C ALA A 2 7.44 -15.37 49.63
N VAL A 3 6.48 -16.23 50.02
CA VAL A 3 6.06 -17.41 49.25
C VAL A 3 5.40 -17.01 47.90
N CYS A 4 4.59 -15.94 47.90
CA CYS A 4 3.97 -15.46 46.68
C CYS A 4 5.00 -14.91 45.67
N ILE A 5 6.00 -14.22 46.14
CA ILE A 5 7.09 -13.70 45.30
C ILE A 5 7.87 -14.84 44.67
N LEU A 6 8.19 -15.90 45.45
CA LEU A 6 8.88 -17.08 44.96
C LEU A 6 8.07 -17.85 43.91
N CYS A 7 6.75 -17.98 44.11
CA CYS A 7 5.86 -18.60 43.12
C CYS A 7 5.77 -17.77 41.82
N CYS A 8 5.70 -16.45 41.92
CA CYS A 8 5.70 -15.59 40.73
C CYS A 8 7.04 -15.67 39.96
N LEU A 9 8.18 -15.66 40.67
CA LEU A 9 9.49 -15.80 40.04
C LEU A 9 9.68 -17.16 39.36
N SER A 10 9.17 -18.25 39.96
CA SER A 10 9.24 -19.58 39.36
C SER A 10 8.35 -19.73 38.14
N LEU A 11 7.18 -19.08 38.10
CA LEU A 11 6.31 -19.03 36.91
C LEU A 11 6.93 -18.22 35.76
N VAL A 12 7.53 -17.08 36.07
CA VAL A 12 8.24 -16.26 35.07
C VAL A 12 9.47 -16.98 34.53
N ALA A 13 10.28 -17.58 35.41
CA ALA A 13 11.46 -18.35 34.99
C ALA A 13 11.07 -19.61 34.21
N GLY A 14 10.04 -20.35 34.65
CA GLY A 14 9.52 -21.51 33.93
C GLY A 14 8.95 -21.16 32.58
N GLY A 15 8.17 -20.09 32.50
CA GLY A 15 7.62 -19.55 31.25
C GLY A 15 8.73 -19.10 30.28
N TYR A 16 9.75 -18.41 30.78
CA TYR A 16 10.88 -17.99 29.95
C TYR A 16 11.67 -19.20 29.44
N PHE A 17 11.92 -20.21 30.30
CA PHE A 17 12.64 -21.44 29.90
C PHE A 17 11.85 -22.27 28.88
N TYR A 18 10.52 -22.34 29.04
CA TYR A 18 9.62 -23.04 28.12
C TYR A 18 9.61 -22.34 26.74
N LEU A 19 9.45 -21.02 26.71
CA LEU A 19 9.49 -20.22 25.48
C LEU A 19 10.87 -20.31 24.80
N HIS A 20 11.95 -20.21 25.56
CA HIS A 20 13.31 -20.29 25.01
C HIS A 20 13.62 -21.69 24.45
N ARG A 21 13.09 -22.75 25.06
CA ARG A 21 13.24 -24.12 24.56
C ARG A 21 12.36 -24.42 23.35
N SER A 22 11.17 -23.82 23.28
CA SER A 22 10.26 -23.95 22.14
C SER A 22 10.71 -23.13 20.93
N LEU A 23 11.49 -22.07 21.15
CA LEU A 23 12.02 -21.19 20.11
C LEU A 23 13.45 -21.59 19.66
N LYS A 24 14.10 -22.58 20.31
CA LYS A 24 15.33 -23.13 19.74
C LYS A 24 14.97 -23.98 18.55
N PRO A 25 15.41 -23.66 17.33
CA PRO A 25 15.33 -24.57 16.22
C PRO A 25 16.06 -25.87 16.64
N ALA A 26 15.45 -27.03 16.38
CA ALA A 26 16.09 -28.31 16.61
C ALA A 26 17.41 -28.31 15.82
N GLU A 27 18.54 -28.29 16.55
CA GLU A 27 19.86 -28.43 15.96
C GLU A 27 19.86 -29.81 15.24
N GLY A 28 19.82 -29.81 13.91
CA GLY A 28 19.94 -31.00 13.09
C GLY A 28 18.95 -31.13 11.94
N GLN A 29 17.96 -30.28 11.83
CA GLN A 29 17.12 -30.14 10.62
C GLN A 29 17.02 -28.68 10.23
N ALA A 30 18.12 -28.10 9.75
CA ALA A 30 18.02 -27.12 8.71
C ALA A 30 17.50 -27.91 7.48
N SER A 31 16.19 -28.22 7.46
CA SER A 31 15.54 -28.34 6.18
C SER A 31 15.75 -26.95 5.59
N GLU A 32 16.66 -26.85 4.64
CA GLU A 32 16.58 -25.84 3.61
C GLU A 32 15.17 -25.99 3.01
N ILE A 33 14.19 -25.37 3.67
CA ILE A 33 13.00 -24.95 2.96
C ILE A 33 13.62 -23.95 2.00
N PRO A 34 13.72 -24.27 0.70
CA PRO A 34 14.07 -23.25 -0.24
C PRO A 34 12.99 -22.21 -0.07
N TYR A 35 13.30 -21.08 0.58
CA TYR A 35 12.55 -19.87 0.40
C TYR A 35 12.75 -19.54 -1.08
N SER A 36 12.00 -20.23 -1.93
CA SER A 36 11.73 -19.68 -3.24
C SER A 36 10.92 -18.44 -2.96
N PHE A 37 11.57 -17.29 -2.96
CA PHE A 37 10.90 -16.02 -3.13
C PHE A 37 10.25 -16.11 -4.52
N SER A 38 9.08 -16.74 -4.60
CA SER A 38 8.24 -16.56 -5.76
C SER A 38 7.81 -15.12 -5.75
N LEU A 39 8.07 -14.42 -6.86
CA LEU A 39 7.49 -13.11 -7.07
C LEU A 39 5.97 -13.22 -6.82
N PRO A 40 5.36 -12.20 -6.20
CA PRO A 40 3.91 -12.15 -6.14
C PRO A 40 3.31 -12.22 -7.54
N ASP A 41 2.15 -12.84 -7.69
CA ASP A 41 1.40 -12.80 -8.93
C ASP A 41 0.98 -11.37 -9.25
N ASN A 42 0.93 -11.03 -10.55
CA ASN A 42 0.46 -9.73 -11.01
C ASN A 42 -0.98 -9.48 -10.53
N LYS A 43 -1.28 -8.25 -10.12
CA LYS A 43 -2.56 -7.89 -9.49
C LYS A 43 -3.14 -6.59 -10.05
N GLY A 44 -4.45 -6.59 -10.24
CA GLY A 44 -5.24 -5.42 -10.59
C GLY A 44 -6.04 -4.90 -9.40
N LEU A 45 -5.94 -3.61 -9.12
CA LEU A 45 -6.63 -2.93 -8.03
C LEU A 45 -7.49 -1.79 -8.59
N LEU A 46 -8.78 -1.80 -8.27
CA LEU A 46 -9.68 -0.69 -8.55
C LEU A 46 -9.81 0.18 -7.30
N PHE A 47 -9.35 1.39 -7.38
CA PHE A 47 -9.54 2.42 -6.35
C PHE A 47 -10.75 3.27 -6.74
N ASP A 48 -11.72 3.41 -5.83
CA ASP A 48 -12.83 4.34 -5.92
C ASP A 48 -12.80 5.25 -4.69
N ILE A 49 -12.21 6.42 -4.84
CA ILE A 49 -12.07 7.39 -3.75
C ILE A 49 -13.02 8.55 -3.98
N ALA A 50 -14.10 8.60 -3.19
CA ALA A 50 -15.15 9.60 -3.29
C ALA A 50 -15.68 9.78 -4.74
N GLY A 51 -15.90 8.66 -5.45
CA GLY A 51 -16.37 8.63 -6.85
C GLY A 51 -15.27 8.87 -7.89
N ASN A 52 -14.03 9.09 -7.48
CA ASN A 52 -12.90 9.19 -8.40
C ASN A 52 -12.26 7.81 -8.59
N ARG A 53 -12.49 7.21 -9.74
CA ARG A 53 -12.00 5.87 -10.05
C ARG A 53 -10.61 5.91 -10.67
N THR A 54 -9.78 4.97 -10.23
CA THR A 54 -8.44 4.75 -10.78
C THR A 54 -8.14 3.25 -10.72
N PHE A 55 -7.78 2.67 -11.84
CA PHE A 55 -7.34 1.28 -11.86
C PHE A 55 -5.82 1.22 -11.91
N VAL A 56 -5.24 0.35 -11.08
CA VAL A 56 -3.79 0.16 -10.94
C VAL A 56 -3.48 -1.30 -11.18
N TYR A 57 -2.64 -1.59 -12.15
CA TYR A 57 -2.14 -2.94 -12.40
C TYR A 57 -0.68 -3.04 -11.97
N LEU A 58 -0.41 -3.97 -11.07
CA LEU A 58 0.90 -4.28 -10.52
C LEU A 58 1.50 -5.45 -11.30
N ASP A 59 2.53 -5.18 -12.08
CA ASP A 59 3.30 -6.15 -12.85
C ASP A 59 4.62 -6.41 -12.13
N PHE A 60 4.61 -7.40 -11.24
CA PHE A 60 5.77 -7.74 -10.42
C PHE A 60 6.90 -8.37 -11.23
N GLU A 61 6.58 -9.08 -12.32
CA GLU A 61 7.57 -9.70 -13.19
C GLU A 61 8.44 -8.67 -13.91
N ASN A 62 7.82 -7.58 -14.35
CA ASN A 62 8.50 -6.51 -15.08
C ASN A 62 8.81 -5.29 -14.21
N GLU A 63 8.53 -5.35 -12.91
CA GLU A 63 8.66 -4.24 -11.94
C GLU A 63 7.98 -2.95 -12.45
N ARG A 64 6.74 -3.06 -12.92
CA ARG A 64 5.99 -1.94 -13.52
C ARG A 64 4.63 -1.76 -12.87
N MET A 65 4.18 -0.52 -12.83
CA MET A 65 2.84 -0.15 -12.44
C MET A 65 2.16 0.57 -13.60
N ASN A 66 1.02 0.05 -14.05
CA ASN A 66 0.19 0.67 -15.06
C ASN A 66 -1.03 1.29 -14.38
N VAL A 67 -1.26 2.57 -14.62
CA VAL A 67 -2.39 3.29 -14.03
C VAL A 67 -3.33 3.75 -15.14
N ILE A 68 -4.60 3.40 -15.01
CA ILE A 68 -5.67 3.82 -15.92
C ILE A 68 -6.65 4.68 -15.14
N ILE A 69 -6.99 5.84 -15.67
CA ILE A 69 -8.03 6.71 -15.13
C ILE A 69 -9.25 6.53 -16.03
N PRO A 70 -10.28 5.77 -15.57
CA PRO A 70 -11.46 5.50 -16.38
C PRO A 70 -12.24 6.77 -16.71
N GLN A 71 -12.64 6.91 -17.96
CA GLN A 71 -13.50 8.02 -18.42
C GLN A 71 -14.98 7.69 -18.34
N ALA A 72 -15.31 6.41 -18.13
CA ALA A 72 -16.70 5.94 -18.12
C ALA A 72 -17.00 5.21 -16.80
N GLU A 73 -18.28 5.27 -16.39
CA GLU A 73 -18.77 4.52 -15.23
C GLU A 73 -18.65 2.99 -15.41
N SER A 74 -18.71 2.51 -16.67
CA SER A 74 -18.63 1.10 -17.04
C SER A 74 -17.21 0.69 -17.44
N PHE A 75 -16.24 0.92 -16.57
CA PHE A 75 -14.86 0.46 -16.79
C PHE A 75 -14.74 -1.03 -16.47
N ASP A 76 -14.21 -1.82 -17.42
CA ASP A 76 -13.84 -3.21 -17.23
C ASP A 76 -12.33 -3.37 -17.50
N PRO A 77 -11.54 -3.78 -16.49
CA PRO A 77 -10.11 -4.02 -16.67
C PRO A 77 -9.78 -5.02 -17.77
N THR A 78 -10.68 -5.96 -18.07
CA THR A 78 -10.48 -6.99 -19.08
C THR A 78 -10.40 -6.45 -20.50
N ASP A 79 -10.99 -5.28 -20.76
CA ASP A 79 -10.87 -4.57 -22.04
C ASP A 79 -9.42 -4.15 -22.34
N PHE A 80 -8.59 -4.03 -21.30
CA PHE A 80 -7.16 -3.72 -21.38
C PHE A 80 -6.27 -4.95 -21.20
N GLY A 81 -6.86 -6.15 -21.08
CA GLY A 81 -6.14 -7.39 -20.85
C GLY A 81 -5.66 -7.59 -19.41
N TYR A 82 -6.24 -6.88 -18.43
CA TYR A 82 -5.91 -6.97 -17.02
C TYR A 82 -6.99 -7.71 -16.22
N SER A 83 -6.60 -8.38 -15.13
CA SER A 83 -7.54 -8.88 -14.12
C SER A 83 -7.87 -7.77 -13.11
N GLY A 84 -9.11 -7.72 -12.64
CA GLY A 84 -9.49 -6.94 -11.47
C GLY A 84 -9.52 -7.87 -10.26
N ASP A 85 -8.47 -7.85 -9.43
CA ASP A 85 -8.31 -8.79 -8.32
C ASP A 85 -8.84 -8.22 -7.01
N PHE A 86 -8.73 -6.90 -6.83
CA PHE A 86 -9.11 -6.22 -5.59
C PHE A 86 -9.85 -4.91 -5.88
N GLU A 87 -10.75 -4.55 -4.98
CA GLU A 87 -11.40 -3.25 -4.97
C GLU A 87 -11.15 -2.54 -3.63
N LEU A 88 -10.90 -1.23 -3.70
CA LEU A 88 -10.76 -0.38 -2.54
C LEU A 88 -11.65 0.85 -2.72
N ARG A 89 -12.65 0.98 -1.86
CA ARG A 89 -13.54 2.14 -1.80
C ARG A 89 -13.26 2.95 -0.55
N GLY A 90 -13.07 4.25 -0.72
CA GLY A 90 -12.75 5.12 0.38
C GLY A 90 -13.21 6.56 0.15
N GLU A 91 -13.14 7.31 1.23
CA GLU A 91 -13.42 8.74 1.21
C GLU A 91 -12.12 9.54 1.01
N LEU A 92 -12.21 10.83 0.72
CA LEU A 92 -11.05 11.72 0.54
C LEU A 92 -10.01 11.67 1.68
N PRO A 93 -10.37 11.47 2.96
CA PRO A 93 -9.38 11.29 4.02
C PRO A 93 -8.42 10.10 3.81
N VAL A 94 -8.84 9.04 3.12
CA VAL A 94 -7.98 7.89 2.80
C VAL A 94 -6.88 8.32 1.83
N LEU A 95 -7.25 9.09 0.78
CA LEU A 95 -6.28 9.65 -0.16
C LEU A 95 -5.35 10.66 0.52
N ALA A 96 -5.91 11.50 1.39
CA ALA A 96 -5.11 12.47 2.15
C ALA A 96 -4.05 11.75 2.98
N ALA A 97 -4.44 10.71 3.72
CA ALA A 97 -3.51 9.92 4.52
C ALA A 97 -2.43 9.23 3.66
N LEU A 98 -2.80 8.63 2.53
CA LEU A 98 -1.83 8.03 1.61
C LEU A 98 -0.77 9.04 1.16
N ILE A 99 -1.20 10.24 0.78
CA ILE A 99 -0.31 11.33 0.36
C ILE A 99 0.61 11.75 1.52
N ASP A 100 0.06 11.89 2.72
CA ASP A 100 0.83 12.34 3.89
C ASP A 100 1.84 11.25 4.34
N TYR A 101 1.46 9.97 4.30
CA TYR A 101 2.39 8.85 4.56
C TYR A 101 3.51 8.76 3.52
N ALA A 102 3.23 9.10 2.26
CA ALA A 102 4.25 9.23 1.23
C ALA A 102 5.13 10.50 1.39
N GLY A 103 4.88 11.32 2.40
CA GLY A 103 5.62 12.54 2.68
C GLY A 103 5.10 13.77 1.94
N GLY A 104 3.87 13.77 1.44
CA GLY A 104 3.29 14.81 0.60
C GLY A 104 3.66 14.65 -0.88
N ILE A 105 3.11 15.50 -1.74
CA ILE A 105 3.42 15.49 -3.18
C ILE A 105 3.92 16.86 -3.65
N THR A 106 4.73 16.86 -4.70
CA THR A 106 5.21 18.10 -5.35
C THR A 106 4.55 18.23 -6.72
N LEU A 107 3.83 19.32 -6.93
CA LEU A 107 3.24 19.65 -8.23
C LEU A 107 3.94 20.87 -8.83
N GLN A 108 4.00 20.91 -10.17
CA GLN A 108 4.48 22.08 -10.89
C GLN A 108 3.32 23.00 -11.22
N GLU A 109 3.36 24.23 -10.73
CA GLU A 109 2.38 25.28 -11.00
C GLU A 109 3.08 26.55 -11.45
N ASN A 110 2.67 27.07 -12.59
CA ASN A 110 3.25 28.30 -13.18
C ASN A 110 4.80 28.29 -13.30
N GLY A 111 5.40 27.10 -13.45
CA GLY A 111 6.85 26.96 -13.53
C GLY A 111 7.56 26.79 -12.18
N GLU A 112 6.84 26.89 -11.08
CA GLU A 112 7.37 26.66 -9.73
C GLU A 112 6.94 25.30 -9.19
N GLN A 113 7.81 24.70 -8.37
CA GLN A 113 7.51 23.47 -7.66
C GLN A 113 6.94 23.78 -6.29
N THR A 114 5.70 23.35 -6.05
CA THR A 114 5.01 23.55 -4.78
C THR A 114 4.70 22.19 -4.16
N ARG A 115 5.03 22.05 -2.86
CA ARG A 115 4.70 20.85 -2.09
C ARG A 115 3.33 20.97 -1.46
N TYR A 116 2.55 19.91 -1.56
CA TYR A 116 1.19 19.81 -1.05
C TYR A 116 1.06 18.66 -0.05
N THR A 117 0.31 18.90 1.02
CA THR A 117 -0.16 17.86 1.95
C THR A 117 -1.38 17.15 1.40
N GLY A 118 -1.73 16.00 1.99
CA GLY A 118 -2.92 15.26 1.60
C GLY A 118 -4.21 16.08 1.70
N VAL A 119 -4.39 16.85 2.76
CA VAL A 119 -5.56 17.71 2.94
C VAL A 119 -5.65 18.77 1.84
N GLN A 120 -4.54 19.39 1.45
CA GLN A 120 -4.54 20.39 0.38
C GLN A 120 -4.92 19.79 -0.96
N VAL A 121 -4.43 18.56 -1.25
CA VAL A 121 -4.75 17.85 -2.49
C VAL A 121 -6.23 17.45 -2.54
N THR A 122 -6.77 16.93 -1.44
CA THR A 122 -8.20 16.55 -1.37
C THR A 122 -9.12 17.76 -1.45
N ASP A 123 -8.72 18.89 -0.89
CA ASP A 123 -9.39 20.18 -1.07
C ASP A 123 -9.42 20.63 -2.54
N MET A 124 -8.32 20.44 -3.26
CA MET A 124 -8.26 20.73 -4.71
C MET A 124 -9.20 19.82 -5.48
N LEU A 125 -9.23 18.51 -5.16
CA LEU A 125 -10.13 17.54 -5.81
C LEU A 125 -11.60 17.86 -5.56
N SER A 126 -11.97 18.20 -4.32
CA SER A 126 -13.36 18.51 -3.96
C SER A 126 -13.91 19.78 -4.64
N ARG A 127 -13.03 20.69 -5.02
CA ARG A 127 -13.39 21.96 -5.70
C ARG A 127 -13.21 21.91 -7.21
N SER A 128 -12.58 20.84 -7.72
CA SER A 128 -12.31 20.70 -9.15
C SER A 128 -13.59 20.41 -9.92
N THR A 129 -13.78 21.12 -11.04
CA THR A 129 -14.82 20.80 -12.03
C THR A 129 -14.36 19.73 -13.03
N ASP A 130 -13.05 19.44 -13.06
CA ASP A 130 -12.43 18.43 -13.90
C ASP A 130 -11.47 17.60 -13.04
N SER A 131 -12.05 16.65 -12.31
CA SER A 131 -11.28 15.77 -11.42
C SER A 131 -10.35 14.83 -12.18
N GLU A 132 -10.71 14.43 -13.41
CA GLU A 132 -9.88 13.56 -14.24
C GLU A 132 -8.56 14.24 -14.60
N GLN A 133 -8.61 15.48 -15.12
CA GLN A 133 -7.41 16.22 -15.47
C GLN A 133 -6.53 16.47 -14.22
N LEU A 134 -7.15 16.72 -13.09
CA LEU A 134 -6.41 16.91 -11.83
C LEU A 134 -5.75 15.60 -11.37
N LEU A 135 -6.45 14.46 -11.43
CA LEU A 135 -5.90 13.14 -11.12
C LEU A 135 -4.70 12.79 -12.02
N ARG A 136 -4.77 13.12 -13.32
CA ARG A 136 -3.63 12.92 -14.26
C ARG A 136 -2.38 13.70 -13.86
N ARG A 137 -2.52 14.78 -13.07
CA ARG A 137 -1.38 15.53 -12.50
C ARG A 137 -0.94 15.00 -11.15
N ILE A 138 -1.89 14.59 -10.30
CA ILE A 138 -1.65 14.15 -8.92
C ILE A 138 -1.03 12.75 -8.89
N ILE A 139 -1.56 11.80 -9.67
CA ILE A 139 -1.13 10.39 -9.63
C ILE A 139 0.38 10.25 -9.89
N PRO A 140 0.98 10.84 -10.94
CA PRO A 140 2.43 10.74 -11.14
C PRO A 140 3.24 11.33 -9.98
N ALA A 141 2.69 12.37 -9.31
CA ALA A 141 3.36 12.96 -8.16
C ALA A 141 3.28 12.06 -6.92
N ILE A 142 2.14 11.36 -6.71
CA ILE A 142 2.01 10.34 -5.67
C ILE A 142 3.00 9.19 -5.93
N LEU A 143 3.01 8.64 -7.15
CA LEU A 143 3.91 7.54 -7.49
C LEU A 143 5.38 7.92 -7.25
N ARG A 144 5.78 9.13 -7.64
CA ARG A 144 7.14 9.61 -7.38
C ARG A 144 7.42 9.73 -5.89
N SER A 145 6.50 10.28 -5.11
CA SER A 145 6.68 10.43 -3.66
C SER A 145 6.79 9.07 -2.97
N VAL A 146 5.97 8.09 -3.36
CA VAL A 146 6.04 6.71 -2.86
C VAL A 146 7.34 6.02 -3.29
N ALA A 147 7.82 6.25 -4.52
CA ALA A 147 9.08 5.71 -4.99
C ALA A 147 10.27 6.23 -4.16
N GLU A 148 10.25 7.52 -3.83
CA GLU A 148 11.33 8.20 -3.09
C GLU A 148 11.33 7.87 -1.59
N ASN A 149 10.16 7.80 -0.96
CA ASN A 149 10.02 7.69 0.50
C ASN A 149 9.56 6.31 0.98
N GLY A 150 8.97 5.50 0.09
CA GLY A 150 8.30 4.26 0.46
C GLY A 150 6.93 4.49 1.12
N LEU A 151 6.34 3.40 1.60
CA LEU A 151 5.18 3.40 2.49
C LEU A 151 5.48 2.50 3.69
N GLU A 152 5.23 3.02 4.89
CA GLU A 152 5.38 2.28 6.13
C GLU A 152 4.15 1.38 6.40
N ASP A 153 4.30 0.42 7.31
CA ASP A 153 3.23 -0.53 7.65
C ASP A 153 1.99 0.15 8.21
N GLU A 154 2.15 1.29 8.89
CA GLU A 154 1.07 2.12 9.40
C GLU A 154 0.18 2.67 8.29
N ALA A 155 0.76 3.01 7.13
CA ALA A 155 0.01 3.48 5.97
C ALA A 155 -0.95 2.40 5.46
N PHE A 156 -0.47 1.17 5.30
CA PHE A 156 -1.29 0.05 4.85
C PHE A 156 -2.40 -0.28 5.85
N ASN A 157 -2.07 -0.34 7.14
CA ASN A 157 -3.05 -0.59 8.20
C ASN A 157 -4.15 0.49 8.20
N TYR A 158 -3.78 1.77 8.08
CA TYR A 158 -4.73 2.87 8.05
C TYR A 158 -5.66 2.79 6.83
N ILE A 159 -5.09 2.56 5.64
CA ILE A 159 -5.85 2.49 4.40
C ILE A 159 -6.87 1.36 4.47
N ILE A 160 -6.46 0.16 4.91
CA ILE A 160 -7.37 -0.99 5.04
C ILE A 160 -8.45 -0.75 6.10
N ASP A 161 -8.11 -0.17 7.27
CA ASP A 161 -9.06 0.11 8.35
C ASP A 161 -10.12 1.16 7.96
N LYS A 162 -9.77 2.10 7.08
CA LYS A 162 -10.61 3.24 6.69
C LYS A 162 -11.28 3.09 5.33
N SER A 163 -11.07 1.98 4.65
CA SER A 163 -11.65 1.68 3.33
C SER A 163 -12.56 0.46 3.42
N ASP A 164 -13.52 0.40 2.52
CA ASP A 164 -14.24 -0.83 2.18
C ASP A 164 -13.43 -1.56 1.11
N THR A 165 -12.80 -2.66 1.46
CA THR A 165 -11.87 -3.38 0.58
C THR A 165 -11.78 -4.86 0.90
N ASP A 166 -11.56 -5.67 -0.11
CA ASP A 166 -11.20 -7.07 0.00
C ASP A 166 -9.68 -7.30 0.09
N LEU A 167 -8.88 -6.22 -0.05
CA LEU A 167 -7.43 -6.24 0.17
C LEU A 167 -7.11 -6.47 1.65
N THR A 168 -6.15 -7.31 1.94
CA THR A 168 -5.75 -7.63 3.31
C THR A 168 -4.37 -7.07 3.68
N VAL A 169 -4.09 -6.89 4.96
CA VAL A 169 -2.76 -6.48 5.44
C VAL A 169 -1.67 -7.45 4.98
N PRO A 170 -1.83 -8.79 5.02
CA PRO A 170 -0.86 -9.73 4.46
C PRO A 170 -0.54 -9.49 2.99
N ASP A 171 -1.53 -9.14 2.14
CA ASP A 171 -1.31 -8.82 0.73
C ASP A 171 -0.41 -7.60 0.58
N CYS A 172 -0.72 -6.53 1.30
CA CYS A 172 0.08 -5.30 1.31
C CYS A 172 1.51 -5.54 1.78
N LEU A 173 1.69 -6.34 2.83
CA LEU A 173 3.02 -6.68 3.35
C LEU A 173 3.83 -7.52 2.36
N ALA A 174 3.17 -8.42 1.60
CA ALA A 174 3.83 -9.18 0.55
C ALA A 174 4.36 -8.27 -0.57
N TRP A 175 3.66 -7.17 -0.87
CA TRP A 175 4.03 -6.23 -1.94
C TRP A 175 4.95 -5.10 -1.47
N ARG A 176 5.05 -4.84 -0.17
CA ARG A 176 5.77 -3.71 0.41
C ARG A 176 7.17 -3.50 -0.19
N ASN A 177 7.93 -4.57 -0.32
CA ASN A 177 9.32 -4.51 -0.81
C ASN A 177 9.41 -4.17 -2.31
N TYR A 178 8.29 -4.26 -3.04
CA TYR A 178 8.23 -3.99 -4.48
C TYR A 178 7.62 -2.63 -4.79
N ILE A 179 6.82 -2.07 -3.87
CA ILE A 179 6.01 -0.86 -4.13
C ILE A 179 6.87 0.31 -4.62
N SER A 180 8.01 0.60 -4.00
CA SER A 180 8.87 1.70 -4.44
C SER A 180 9.34 1.52 -5.88
N ARG A 181 9.78 0.32 -6.27
CA ARG A 181 10.22 0.01 -7.64
C ARG A 181 9.07 0.06 -8.65
N LEU A 182 7.90 -0.49 -8.26
CA LEU A 182 6.70 -0.42 -9.08
C LEU A 182 6.28 1.03 -9.34
N CYS A 183 6.35 1.89 -8.31
CA CYS A 183 6.04 3.31 -8.43
C CYS A 183 7.07 4.07 -9.25
N GLU A 184 8.37 3.75 -9.12
CA GLU A 184 9.44 4.36 -9.92
C GLU A 184 9.20 4.13 -11.43
N ASN A 185 8.72 2.94 -11.80
CA ASN A 185 8.39 2.55 -13.18
C ASN A 185 6.89 2.74 -13.50
N GLY A 186 6.18 3.50 -12.67
CA GLY A 186 4.75 3.75 -12.82
C GLY A 186 4.43 4.68 -13.99
N ARG A 187 3.39 4.34 -14.76
CA ARG A 187 2.93 5.15 -15.91
C ARG A 187 1.41 5.18 -16.00
N ILE A 188 0.88 6.30 -16.47
CA ILE A 188 -0.53 6.41 -16.85
C ILE A 188 -0.68 5.88 -18.28
N ILE A 189 -1.62 4.98 -18.47
CA ILE A 189 -2.05 4.47 -19.78
C ILE A 189 -3.35 5.18 -20.17
N ASN A 190 -3.46 5.60 -21.42
CA ASN A 190 -4.63 6.25 -21.97
C ASN A 190 -5.45 5.27 -22.80
#